data_6e41c80a50281a1fb6472d793f2b2b58
#
_entry.id   6e41c80a50281a1fb6472d793f2b2b58
#
_cell.length_a   1.000
_cell.length_b   1.000
_cell.length_c   1.000
_cell.angle_alpha   90.00
_cell.angle_beta   90.00
_cell.angle_gamma   90.00
#
_symmetry.space_group_name_H-M   'P 1'
#
loop_
_entity.id
_entity.type
_entity.pdbx_description
1 polymer ?
#
loop_
_entity_poly.entity_id
_entity_poly.type
_entity_poly.pdbx_seq_one_letter_code
_entity_poly.pdbx_strand_id
1 'polypeptide(L)'
;MVTILRPDEVKAKYGPMFCQGLYTIVDEKTGRVRIIEKCSAHGPAEWDVVNRRRTGGVIDKVMSEGTTIVMDVSLGEKELNFGPASAELGGQGICACRIEGNEVRTTWYGIAGASVGVGACLPGCKDVLRTEYPDDFKMGGGHTAHVDIITPKLVRVIIGIDDTDTKEKGATWATSLAMAKSCPYGIFMEHKIIQLNPKSPTKTTNCCSTAVSFAVRVEDISKLIEYCFDYIKRNSYSEDAVMTVFQGLSIPDELRDFGWSAKSIMYKVEDAEKVAADCGVQIISVTGTGGIIGAVAAIGCADLGLEAAGVPEDFE
;
A
#
# COMPACT_ATOMS: atom_id res chain seq x y z
N MET A 1 5.97 -26.43 -23.63
CA MET A 1 7.12 -25.53 -23.30
C MET A 1 6.52 -24.22 -22.79
N VAL A 2 7.10 -23.53 -21.82
CA VAL A 2 6.60 -22.24 -21.32
C VAL A 2 7.51 -21.16 -21.85
N THR A 3 6.94 -20.07 -22.40
CA THR A 3 7.70 -18.90 -22.82
C THR A 3 7.79 -17.92 -21.66
N ILE A 4 9.01 -17.55 -21.25
CA ILE A 4 9.24 -16.58 -20.16
C ILE A 4 9.66 -15.25 -20.77
N LEU A 5 8.97 -14.17 -20.44
CA LEU A 5 9.28 -12.81 -20.88
C LEU A 5 9.42 -11.87 -19.70
N ARG A 6 10.39 -10.96 -19.78
CA ARG A 6 10.53 -9.81 -18.91
C ARG A 6 9.68 -8.63 -19.40
N PRO A 7 9.36 -7.64 -18.56
CA PRO A 7 8.53 -6.50 -18.97
C PRO A 7 8.98 -5.79 -20.24
N ASP A 8 10.27 -5.62 -20.43
CA ASP A 8 10.80 -4.95 -21.63
C ASP A 8 10.60 -5.79 -22.91
N GLU A 9 10.70 -7.12 -22.80
CA GLU A 9 10.43 -8.05 -23.90
C GLU A 9 8.94 -8.09 -24.24
N VAL A 10 8.08 -8.00 -23.22
CA VAL A 10 6.61 -7.86 -23.39
C VAL A 10 6.30 -6.56 -24.15
N LYS A 11 6.87 -5.44 -23.72
CA LYS A 11 6.69 -4.14 -24.40
C LYS A 11 7.23 -4.14 -25.81
N ALA A 12 8.38 -4.78 -26.07
CA ALA A 12 8.94 -4.92 -27.40
C ALA A 12 8.02 -5.73 -28.34
N LYS A 13 7.35 -6.76 -27.79
CA LYS A 13 6.47 -7.65 -28.56
C LYS A 13 5.08 -7.06 -28.81
N TYR A 14 4.48 -6.40 -27.80
CA TYR A 14 3.08 -5.99 -27.82
C TYR A 14 2.85 -4.47 -27.79
N GLY A 15 3.92 -3.69 -27.64
CA GLY A 15 3.87 -2.24 -27.44
C GLY A 15 3.60 -1.82 -25.99
N PRO A 16 3.79 -0.52 -25.70
CA PRO A 16 3.43 0.02 -24.39
C PRO A 16 1.89 0.04 -24.23
N MET A 17 1.44 -0.36 -23.05
CA MET A 17 0.02 -0.43 -22.70
C MET A 17 -0.32 0.56 -21.56
N PHE A 18 -1.56 0.54 -21.08
CA PHE A 18 -2.05 1.48 -20.08
C PHE A 18 -1.58 1.20 -18.65
N CYS A 19 -1.15 -0.02 -18.31
CA CYS A 19 -0.62 -0.34 -16.99
C CYS A 19 0.79 0.22 -16.83
N GLN A 20 1.04 0.91 -15.70
CA GLN A 20 2.29 1.57 -15.38
C GLN A 20 3.05 0.90 -14.24
N GLY A 21 2.35 0.24 -13.31
CA GLY A 21 2.94 -0.45 -12.17
C GLY A 21 2.02 -1.53 -11.62
N LEU A 22 2.63 -2.61 -11.13
CA LEU A 22 1.94 -3.72 -10.46
C LEU A 22 2.73 -4.10 -9.21
N TYR A 23 2.17 -3.81 -8.02
CA TYR A 23 2.83 -4.00 -6.74
C TYR A 23 2.09 -5.05 -5.93
N THR A 24 2.80 -6.08 -5.46
CA THR A 24 2.23 -7.14 -4.64
C THR A 24 2.76 -7.06 -3.21
N ILE A 25 1.89 -6.66 -2.29
CA ILE A 25 2.19 -6.47 -0.87
C ILE A 25 1.60 -7.65 -0.11
N VAL A 26 2.44 -8.32 0.69
CA VAL A 26 2.08 -9.53 1.41
C VAL A 26 2.11 -9.28 2.92
N ASP A 27 1.13 -9.79 3.62
CA ASP A 27 1.10 -9.93 5.06
C ASP A 27 0.99 -11.42 5.42
N GLU A 28 2.14 -12.05 5.63
CA GLU A 28 2.19 -13.48 5.93
C GLU A 28 1.52 -13.83 7.27
N LYS A 29 1.45 -12.89 8.22
CA LYS A 29 0.81 -13.13 9.53
C LYS A 29 -0.70 -13.32 9.40
N THR A 30 -1.33 -12.58 8.48
CA THR A 30 -2.76 -12.64 8.24
C THR A 30 -3.14 -13.48 7.02
N GLY A 31 -2.15 -13.94 6.23
CA GLY A 31 -2.36 -14.64 4.96
C GLY A 31 -3.00 -13.78 3.87
N ARG A 32 -2.93 -12.45 4.00
CA ARG A 32 -3.52 -11.50 3.06
C ARG A 32 -2.49 -10.96 2.10
N VAL A 33 -2.95 -10.70 0.87
CA VAL A 33 -2.16 -10.06 -0.18
C VAL A 33 -2.95 -8.85 -0.69
N ARG A 34 -2.27 -7.74 -0.88
CA ARG A 34 -2.83 -6.57 -1.58
C ARG A 34 -2.06 -6.34 -2.86
N ILE A 35 -2.76 -6.35 -3.98
CA ILE A 35 -2.19 -6.05 -5.28
C ILE A 35 -2.67 -4.65 -5.69
N ILE A 36 -1.71 -3.78 -6.03
CA ILE A 36 -1.98 -2.42 -6.47
C ILE A 36 -1.53 -2.29 -7.91
N GLU A 37 -2.46 -1.93 -8.78
CA GLU A 37 -2.21 -1.63 -10.18
C GLU A 37 -2.36 -0.14 -10.43
N LYS A 38 -1.37 0.47 -11.07
CA LYS A 38 -1.44 1.87 -11.53
C LYS A 38 -1.67 1.91 -13.02
N CYS A 39 -2.74 2.57 -13.45
CA CYS A 39 -3.08 2.77 -14.85
C CYS A 39 -2.81 4.20 -15.29
N SER A 40 -2.68 4.41 -16.60
CA SER A 40 -2.51 5.76 -17.19
C SER A 40 -3.84 6.47 -17.51
N ALA A 41 -4.97 5.75 -17.44
CA ALA A 41 -6.27 6.29 -17.81
C ALA A 41 -7.41 5.66 -16.98
N HIS A 42 -8.50 6.42 -16.76
CA HIS A 42 -9.67 5.97 -16.01
C HIS A 42 -10.44 4.83 -16.70
N GLY A 43 -10.70 4.96 -18.00
CA GLY A 43 -11.50 3.97 -18.74
C GLY A 43 -11.00 2.53 -18.60
N PRO A 44 -9.72 2.23 -18.86
CA PRO A 44 -9.17 0.91 -18.60
C PRO A 44 -9.25 0.47 -17.14
N ALA A 45 -8.96 1.38 -16.18
CA ALA A 45 -9.03 1.06 -14.76
C ALA A 45 -10.46 0.67 -14.32
N GLU A 46 -11.45 1.43 -14.73
CA GLU A 46 -12.86 1.18 -14.43
C GLU A 46 -13.35 -0.13 -15.09
N TRP A 47 -12.93 -0.37 -16.33
CA TRP A 47 -13.21 -1.60 -17.05
C TRP A 47 -12.65 -2.82 -16.31
N ASP A 48 -11.39 -2.76 -15.90
CA ASP A 48 -10.72 -3.85 -15.21
C ASP A 48 -11.34 -4.14 -13.84
N VAL A 49 -11.71 -3.11 -13.07
CA VAL A 49 -12.43 -3.28 -11.80
C VAL A 49 -13.74 -4.03 -12.00
N VAL A 50 -14.56 -3.63 -13.00
CA VAL A 50 -15.85 -4.28 -13.27
C VAL A 50 -15.66 -5.73 -13.73
N ASN A 51 -14.67 -5.98 -14.59
CA ASN A 51 -14.36 -7.32 -15.05
C ASN A 51 -13.93 -8.25 -13.90
N ARG A 52 -13.05 -7.76 -13.01
CA ARG A 52 -12.56 -8.52 -11.85
C ARG A 52 -13.65 -8.80 -10.81
N ARG A 53 -14.61 -7.88 -10.63
CA ARG A 53 -15.75 -8.08 -9.72
C ARG A 53 -16.66 -9.24 -10.16
N ARG A 54 -16.73 -9.52 -11.47
CA ARG A 54 -17.60 -10.56 -12.01
C ARG A 54 -17.02 -11.96 -11.98
N THR A 55 -15.69 -12.08 -11.94
CA THR A 55 -15.02 -13.36 -12.20
C THR A 55 -14.75 -14.21 -10.97
N GLY A 56 -14.80 -13.65 -9.77
CA GLY A 56 -14.47 -14.38 -8.55
C GLY A 56 -12.97 -14.78 -8.48
N GLY A 57 -12.69 -16.02 -8.14
CA GLY A 57 -11.33 -16.50 -7.89
C GLY A 57 -10.83 -16.09 -6.52
N VAL A 58 -9.53 -15.80 -6.40
CA VAL A 58 -8.89 -15.39 -5.14
C VAL A 58 -8.96 -13.89 -4.85
N ILE A 59 -9.55 -13.07 -5.74
CA ILE A 59 -9.80 -11.65 -5.48
C ILE A 59 -11.02 -11.54 -4.56
N ASP A 60 -10.79 -11.14 -3.30
CA ASP A 60 -11.85 -10.98 -2.31
C ASP A 60 -12.53 -9.60 -2.44
N LYS A 61 -11.76 -8.57 -2.81
CA LYS A 61 -12.26 -7.19 -3.00
C LYS A 61 -11.45 -6.48 -4.08
N VAL A 62 -12.11 -5.69 -4.90
CA VAL A 62 -11.47 -4.80 -5.88
C VAL A 62 -12.18 -3.45 -5.93
N MET A 63 -11.38 -2.40 -5.91
CA MET A 63 -11.84 -1.02 -6.01
C MET A 63 -10.83 -0.19 -6.80
N SER A 64 -11.24 0.99 -7.26
CA SER A 64 -10.35 1.99 -7.83
C SER A 64 -10.47 3.33 -7.11
N GLU A 65 -9.35 4.03 -7.02
CA GLU A 65 -9.25 5.42 -6.65
C GLU A 65 -8.50 6.15 -7.76
N GLY A 66 -9.23 6.96 -8.52
CA GLY A 66 -8.70 7.54 -9.75
C GLY A 66 -8.27 6.43 -10.74
N THR A 67 -7.01 6.42 -11.13
CA THR A 67 -6.41 5.43 -12.03
C THR A 67 -5.68 4.31 -11.29
N THR A 68 -5.77 4.26 -9.96
CA THR A 68 -5.18 3.19 -9.14
C THR A 68 -6.23 2.15 -8.80
N ILE A 69 -5.95 0.90 -9.10
CA ILE A 69 -6.79 -0.25 -8.70
C ILE A 69 -6.15 -0.91 -7.50
N VAL A 70 -6.95 -1.20 -6.49
CA VAL A 70 -6.55 -1.91 -5.27
C VAL A 70 -7.35 -3.21 -5.18
N MET A 71 -6.65 -4.33 -5.05
CA MET A 71 -7.22 -5.66 -4.89
C MET A 71 -6.75 -6.28 -3.59
N ASP A 72 -7.68 -6.70 -2.75
CA ASP A 72 -7.39 -7.60 -1.64
C ASP A 72 -7.57 -9.05 -2.16
N VAL A 73 -6.55 -9.88 -1.95
CA VAL A 73 -6.42 -11.20 -2.55
C VAL A 73 -6.06 -12.21 -1.45
N SER A 74 -6.72 -13.37 -1.48
CA SER A 74 -6.38 -14.50 -0.60
C SER A 74 -5.25 -15.33 -1.20
N LEU A 75 -4.38 -15.88 -0.35
CA LEU A 75 -3.44 -16.93 -0.76
C LEU A 75 -4.18 -18.22 -1.08
N GLY A 76 -3.68 -18.97 -2.04
CA GLY A 76 -4.23 -20.26 -2.47
C GLY A 76 -4.77 -20.24 -3.89
N GLU A 77 -5.74 -21.10 -4.16
CA GLU A 77 -6.35 -21.30 -5.50
C GLU A 77 -7.86 -21.42 -5.39
N LYS A 78 -8.58 -20.74 -6.26
CA LYS A 78 -10.04 -20.81 -6.39
C LYS A 78 -10.43 -20.76 -7.88
N GLU A 79 -11.48 -21.48 -8.25
CA GLU A 79 -12.02 -21.44 -9.61
C GLU A 79 -12.54 -20.04 -9.96
N LEU A 80 -12.35 -19.68 -11.22
CA LEU A 80 -12.91 -18.46 -11.80
C LEU A 80 -14.26 -18.78 -12.44
N ASN A 81 -15.25 -17.94 -12.18
CA ASN A 81 -16.54 -17.99 -12.83
C ASN A 81 -16.79 -16.70 -13.61
N PHE A 82 -16.58 -16.75 -14.90
CA PHE A 82 -16.82 -15.60 -15.76
C PHE A 82 -18.30 -15.27 -15.98
N GLY A 83 -19.20 -16.16 -15.56
CA GLY A 83 -20.65 -16.02 -15.79
C GLY A 83 -21.09 -16.30 -17.25
N PRO A 84 -22.39 -16.31 -17.52
CA PRO A 84 -22.93 -16.74 -18.83
C PRO A 84 -22.63 -15.74 -19.97
N ALA A 85 -22.42 -14.47 -19.67
CA ALA A 85 -22.19 -13.42 -20.66
C ALA A 85 -20.72 -13.04 -20.84
N SER A 86 -19.79 -13.85 -20.35
CA SER A 86 -18.36 -13.48 -20.36
C SER A 86 -17.73 -13.43 -21.75
N ALA A 87 -18.23 -14.21 -22.70
CA ALA A 87 -17.76 -14.14 -24.09
C ALA A 87 -18.11 -12.80 -24.76
N GLU A 88 -19.25 -12.21 -24.42
CA GLU A 88 -19.73 -10.95 -24.97
C GLU A 88 -19.21 -9.73 -24.14
N LEU A 89 -19.07 -9.89 -22.83
CA LEU A 89 -18.71 -8.79 -21.95
C LEU A 89 -17.22 -8.71 -21.59
N GLY A 90 -16.48 -9.80 -21.82
CA GLY A 90 -15.13 -9.94 -21.32
C GLY A 90 -15.08 -10.25 -19.81
N GLY A 91 -13.92 -10.51 -19.30
CA GLY A 91 -13.67 -10.77 -17.87
C GLY A 91 -12.21 -11.07 -17.63
N GLN A 92 -11.74 -10.75 -16.43
CA GLN A 92 -10.41 -11.10 -15.96
C GLN A 92 -10.41 -11.33 -14.45
N GLY A 93 -9.53 -12.21 -13.97
CA GLY A 93 -9.41 -12.53 -12.56
C GLY A 93 -8.14 -13.30 -12.25
N ILE A 94 -7.91 -13.52 -10.95
CA ILE A 94 -6.79 -14.29 -10.44
C ILE A 94 -7.33 -15.60 -9.88
N CYS A 95 -6.91 -16.73 -10.44
CA CYS A 95 -7.31 -18.04 -9.91
C CYS A 95 -6.37 -18.53 -8.80
N ALA A 96 -5.10 -18.12 -8.81
CA ALA A 96 -4.14 -18.54 -7.80
C ALA A 96 -3.19 -17.41 -7.40
N CYS A 97 -2.85 -17.37 -6.11
CA CYS A 97 -1.83 -16.50 -5.54
C CYS A 97 -0.95 -17.31 -4.58
N ARG A 98 0.37 -17.36 -4.85
CA ARG A 98 1.32 -18.17 -4.09
C ARG A 98 2.58 -17.38 -3.79
N ILE A 99 3.12 -17.55 -2.57
CA ILE A 99 4.42 -17.00 -2.17
C ILE A 99 5.49 -18.02 -2.50
N GLU A 100 6.51 -17.61 -3.24
CA GLU A 100 7.66 -18.42 -3.64
C GLU A 100 8.96 -17.73 -3.17
N GLY A 101 9.31 -17.89 -1.90
CA GLY A 101 10.46 -17.20 -1.29
C GLY A 101 10.25 -15.67 -1.24
N ASN A 102 11.07 -14.91 -1.96
CA ASN A 102 10.98 -13.46 -2.06
C ASN A 102 10.15 -12.99 -3.28
N GLU A 103 9.42 -13.90 -3.91
CA GLU A 103 8.56 -13.62 -5.06
C GLU A 103 7.11 -14.00 -4.75
N VAL A 104 6.18 -13.43 -5.50
CA VAL A 104 4.77 -13.82 -5.49
C VAL A 104 4.37 -14.18 -6.91
N ARG A 105 3.83 -15.39 -7.07
CA ARG A 105 3.24 -15.88 -8.31
C ARG A 105 1.74 -15.67 -8.27
N THR A 106 1.19 -15.00 -9.28
CA THR A 106 -0.24 -14.83 -9.49
C THR A 106 -0.64 -15.40 -10.84
N THR A 107 -1.61 -16.33 -10.87
CA THR A 107 -2.13 -16.91 -12.11
C THR A 107 -3.35 -16.13 -12.54
N TRP A 108 -3.21 -15.41 -13.63
CA TRP A 108 -4.24 -14.54 -14.19
C TRP A 108 -4.92 -15.18 -15.39
N TYR A 109 -6.22 -14.97 -15.47
CA TYR A 109 -7.03 -15.33 -16.64
C TYR A 109 -7.77 -14.11 -17.16
N GLY A 110 -7.91 -14.05 -18.49
CA GLY A 110 -8.71 -13.05 -19.17
C GLY A 110 -9.40 -13.64 -20.40
N ILE A 111 -10.62 -13.20 -20.68
CA ILE A 111 -11.39 -13.63 -21.85
C ILE A 111 -11.75 -12.43 -22.73
N ALA A 112 -11.78 -12.63 -24.03
CA ALA A 112 -12.07 -11.61 -25.05
C ALA A 112 -11.09 -10.41 -24.93
N GLY A 113 -11.58 -9.18 -25.00
CA GLY A 113 -10.75 -7.98 -24.88
C GLY A 113 -9.94 -7.88 -23.58
N ALA A 114 -10.48 -8.41 -22.47
CA ALA A 114 -9.78 -8.41 -21.17
C ALA A 114 -8.55 -9.35 -21.16
N SER A 115 -8.45 -10.31 -22.08
CA SER A 115 -7.25 -11.14 -22.23
C SER A 115 -6.02 -10.36 -22.66
N VAL A 116 -6.18 -9.21 -23.31
CA VAL A 116 -5.08 -8.30 -23.66
C VAL A 116 -4.51 -7.63 -22.40
N GLY A 117 -5.37 -7.25 -21.45
CA GLY A 117 -4.94 -6.73 -20.15
C GLY A 117 -4.03 -7.72 -19.42
N VAL A 118 -4.48 -8.96 -19.33
CA VAL A 118 -3.76 -10.06 -18.67
C VAL A 118 -2.48 -10.46 -19.42
N GLY A 119 -2.52 -10.52 -20.74
CA GLY A 119 -1.40 -11.04 -21.55
C GLY A 119 -0.36 -10.01 -21.96
N ALA A 120 -0.66 -8.71 -21.92
CA ALA A 120 0.27 -7.68 -22.37
C ALA A 120 0.36 -6.46 -21.44
N CYS A 121 -0.77 -6.00 -20.85
CA CYS A 121 -0.73 -4.79 -20.02
C CYS A 121 -0.05 -5.03 -18.68
N LEU A 122 -0.57 -5.95 -17.87
CA LEU A 122 0.00 -6.31 -16.58
C LEU A 122 1.45 -6.83 -16.68
N PRO A 123 1.76 -7.77 -17.62
CA PRO A 123 3.12 -8.26 -17.81
C PRO A 123 4.14 -7.19 -18.19
N GLY A 124 3.70 -6.11 -18.85
CA GLY A 124 4.54 -4.98 -19.23
C GLY A 124 4.87 -4.01 -18.10
N CYS A 125 4.32 -4.17 -16.90
CA CYS A 125 4.58 -3.28 -15.78
C CYS A 125 6.04 -3.39 -15.31
N LYS A 126 6.62 -2.25 -14.99
CA LYS A 126 8.04 -2.14 -14.59
C LYS A 126 8.38 -2.99 -13.34
N ASP A 127 7.41 -3.19 -12.45
CA ASP A 127 7.61 -3.88 -11.18
C ASP A 127 7.28 -5.40 -11.25
N VAL A 128 6.98 -5.91 -12.44
CA VAL A 128 6.93 -7.35 -12.73
C VAL A 128 8.35 -7.85 -12.94
N LEU A 129 8.69 -9.02 -12.37
CA LEU A 129 9.99 -9.66 -12.56
C LEU A 129 10.05 -10.41 -13.89
N ARG A 130 9.02 -11.21 -14.15
CA ARG A 130 8.81 -12.00 -15.37
C ARG A 130 7.36 -12.45 -15.46
N THR A 131 6.98 -12.86 -16.65
CA THR A 131 5.69 -13.50 -16.93
C THR A 131 5.92 -14.79 -17.70
N GLU A 132 5.23 -15.85 -17.30
CA GLU A 132 5.28 -17.16 -17.89
C GLU A 132 4.01 -17.40 -18.73
N TYR A 133 4.20 -17.63 -20.01
CA TYR A 133 3.15 -17.83 -21.00
C TYR A 133 3.09 -19.30 -21.41
N PRO A 134 1.92 -19.94 -21.43
CA PRO A 134 1.78 -21.29 -21.98
C PRO A 134 2.01 -21.31 -23.49
N ASP A 135 2.33 -22.49 -24.04
CA ASP A 135 2.64 -22.65 -25.48
C ASP A 135 1.49 -22.28 -26.41
N ASP A 136 0.27 -22.50 -25.97
CA ASP A 136 -0.96 -22.21 -26.69
C ASP A 136 -1.51 -20.80 -26.44
N PHE A 137 -0.71 -19.94 -25.80
CA PHE A 137 -1.13 -18.59 -25.44
C PHE A 137 -1.63 -17.80 -26.66
N LYS A 138 -2.87 -17.31 -26.52
CA LYS A 138 -3.52 -16.40 -27.47
C LYS A 138 -4.29 -15.35 -26.68
N MET A 139 -4.30 -14.12 -27.15
CA MET A 139 -5.04 -13.02 -26.53
C MET A 139 -5.83 -12.23 -27.59
N GLY A 140 -6.84 -11.51 -27.13
CA GLY A 140 -7.76 -10.75 -27.99
C GLY A 140 -8.79 -11.63 -28.67
N GLY A 141 -9.68 -11.02 -29.45
CA GLY A 141 -10.82 -11.73 -30.06
C GLY A 141 -11.66 -12.47 -29.03
N GLY A 142 -12.15 -13.64 -29.35
CA GLY A 142 -12.94 -14.50 -28.45
C GLY A 142 -12.09 -15.46 -27.60
N HIS A 143 -10.77 -15.31 -27.57
CA HIS A 143 -9.90 -16.25 -26.87
C HIS A 143 -9.86 -15.99 -25.34
N THR A 144 -9.68 -17.10 -24.62
CA THR A 144 -9.27 -17.06 -23.20
C THR A 144 -7.75 -17.15 -23.14
N ALA A 145 -7.13 -16.23 -22.42
CA ALA A 145 -5.69 -16.25 -22.14
C ALA A 145 -5.45 -16.47 -20.64
N HIS A 146 -4.38 -17.17 -20.31
CA HIS A 146 -3.86 -17.21 -18.95
C HIS A 146 -2.35 -17.06 -18.94
N VAL A 147 -1.82 -16.48 -17.87
CA VAL A 147 -0.39 -16.29 -17.64
C VAL A 147 -0.11 -16.35 -16.15
N ASP A 148 1.11 -16.73 -15.81
CA ASP A 148 1.65 -16.53 -14.46
C ASP A 148 2.49 -15.24 -14.45
N ILE A 149 2.08 -14.27 -13.62
CA ILE A 149 2.82 -13.04 -13.41
C ILE A 149 3.57 -13.15 -12.08
N ILE A 150 4.89 -12.96 -12.14
CA ILE A 150 5.77 -13.04 -10.99
C ILE A 150 6.23 -11.64 -10.61
N THR A 151 5.96 -11.24 -9.37
CA THR A 151 6.33 -9.95 -8.80
C THR A 151 7.21 -10.11 -7.58
N PRO A 152 7.99 -9.09 -7.17
CA PRO A 152 8.65 -9.11 -5.87
C PRO A 152 7.62 -9.22 -4.74
N LYS A 153 7.97 -9.98 -3.69
CA LYS A 153 7.23 -9.94 -2.42
C LYS A 153 7.57 -8.65 -1.69
N LEU A 154 6.60 -7.75 -1.59
CA LEU A 154 6.73 -6.52 -0.82
C LEU A 154 5.98 -6.65 0.50
N VAL A 155 6.39 -5.90 1.51
CA VAL A 155 5.67 -5.71 2.78
C VAL A 155 5.30 -4.25 2.94
N ARG A 156 4.18 -3.97 3.60
CA ARG A 156 3.82 -2.60 3.95
C ARG A 156 4.54 -2.19 5.22
N VAL A 157 5.25 -1.07 5.15
CA VAL A 157 5.86 -0.39 6.30
C VAL A 157 5.21 0.97 6.43
N ILE A 158 4.68 1.28 7.61
CA ILE A 158 4.13 2.59 7.95
C ILE A 158 5.06 3.26 8.94
N ILE A 159 5.45 4.49 8.63
CA ILE A 159 6.26 5.35 9.49
C ILE A 159 5.35 6.44 10.04
N GLY A 160 5.12 6.44 11.36
CA GLY A 160 4.47 7.53 12.07
C GLY A 160 5.51 8.54 12.54
N ILE A 161 5.21 9.84 12.43
CA ILE A 161 6.16 10.91 12.76
C ILE A 161 5.42 12.03 13.47
N ASP A 162 6.01 12.52 14.57
CA ASP A 162 5.48 13.69 15.27
C ASP A 162 6.60 14.55 15.86
N ASP A 163 6.24 15.80 16.16
CA ASP A 163 7.08 16.81 16.84
C ASP A 163 8.44 17.07 16.18
N THR A 164 8.48 17.20 14.85
CA THR A 164 9.70 17.63 14.13
C THR A 164 9.82 19.14 14.00
N ASP A 165 8.77 19.90 14.30
CA ASP A 165 8.68 21.34 14.19
C ASP A 165 8.61 22.04 15.57
N THR A 166 8.78 23.35 15.57
CA THR A 166 8.57 24.22 16.71
C THR A 166 7.47 25.24 16.39
N LYS A 167 7.11 26.10 17.35
CA LYS A 167 6.16 27.21 17.10
C LYS A 167 6.68 28.22 16.08
N GLU A 168 7.98 28.31 15.92
CA GLU A 168 8.66 29.29 15.06
C GLU A 168 9.10 28.71 13.72
N LYS A 169 9.31 27.40 13.65
CA LYS A 169 9.94 26.77 12.48
C LYS A 169 9.44 25.37 12.19
N GLY A 170 9.36 25.05 10.89
CA GLY A 170 9.10 23.72 10.39
C GLY A 170 7.63 23.40 10.24
N ALA A 171 7.37 22.19 9.80
CA ALA A 171 6.07 21.54 9.78
C ALA A 171 6.30 20.04 9.60
N THR A 172 5.83 19.23 10.55
CA THR A 172 6.03 17.76 10.54
C THR A 172 5.53 17.12 9.25
N TRP A 173 4.38 17.58 8.73
CA TRP A 173 3.83 17.05 7.48
C TRP A 173 4.73 17.34 6.25
N ALA A 174 5.40 18.48 6.21
CA ALA A 174 6.27 18.84 5.09
C ALA A 174 7.58 18.04 5.14
N THR A 175 8.16 17.89 6.34
CA THR A 175 9.35 17.09 6.56
C THR A 175 9.13 15.63 6.19
N SER A 176 8.02 15.04 6.64
CA SER A 176 7.68 13.63 6.36
C SER A 176 7.39 13.38 4.88
N LEU A 177 6.70 14.30 4.19
CA LEU A 177 6.44 14.18 2.75
C LEU A 177 7.73 14.29 1.92
N ALA A 178 8.60 15.23 2.27
CA ALA A 178 9.89 15.40 1.61
C ALA A 178 10.78 14.16 1.82
N MET A 179 10.82 13.62 3.04
CA MET A 179 11.48 12.35 3.36
C MET A 179 10.96 11.22 2.49
N ALA A 180 9.64 11.05 2.42
CA ALA A 180 9.02 9.97 1.65
C ALA A 180 9.35 10.03 0.16
N LYS A 181 9.30 11.23 -0.43
CA LYS A 181 9.59 11.44 -1.85
C LYS A 181 11.07 11.27 -2.20
N SER A 182 11.96 11.50 -1.26
CA SER A 182 13.42 11.37 -1.48
C SER A 182 13.99 10.02 -1.05
N CYS A 183 13.18 9.16 -0.41
CA CYS A 183 13.63 7.85 0.05
C CYS A 183 13.93 6.92 -1.14
N PRO A 184 15.17 6.38 -1.24
CA PRO A 184 15.53 5.47 -2.32
C PRO A 184 15.10 4.02 -2.06
N TYR A 185 14.61 3.72 -0.86
CA TYR A 185 14.23 2.38 -0.43
C TYR A 185 12.71 2.22 -0.40
N GLY A 186 12.23 1.24 -1.16
CA GLY A 186 10.80 0.96 -1.27
C GLY A 186 10.05 1.92 -2.19
N ILE A 187 8.76 1.68 -2.29
CA ILE A 187 7.82 2.44 -3.13
C ILE A 187 6.98 3.29 -2.18
N PHE A 188 7.08 4.59 -2.30
CA PHE A 188 6.20 5.51 -1.56
C PHE A 188 4.76 5.32 -2.02
N MET A 189 3.87 4.98 -1.08
CA MET A 189 2.47 4.66 -1.34
C MET A 189 1.55 5.82 -0.98
N GLU A 190 1.66 6.33 0.23
CA GLU A 190 0.72 7.29 0.77
C GLU A 190 1.35 8.15 1.87
N HIS A 191 0.86 9.39 2.00
CA HIS A 191 1.14 10.29 3.10
C HIS A 191 -0.18 10.78 3.69
N LYS A 192 -0.33 10.66 5.01
CA LYS A 192 -1.49 11.15 5.76
C LYS A 192 -1.07 12.22 6.76
N ILE A 193 -1.89 13.25 6.86
CA ILE A 193 -1.82 14.22 7.96
C ILE A 193 -2.95 13.86 8.92
N ILE A 194 -2.61 13.64 10.17
CA ILE A 194 -3.55 13.26 11.20
C ILE A 194 -3.76 14.43 12.15
N GLN A 195 -4.98 14.98 12.17
CA GLN A 195 -5.36 15.96 13.15
C GLN A 195 -5.53 15.26 14.50
N LEU A 196 -4.78 15.70 15.50
CA LEU A 196 -4.91 15.28 16.88
C LEU A 196 -5.71 16.31 17.69
N ASN A 197 -5.80 16.12 19.01
CA ASN A 197 -6.56 17.00 19.90
C ASN A 197 -6.01 18.44 19.89
N PRO A 198 -6.72 19.41 19.29
CA PRO A 198 -6.22 20.79 19.19
C PRO A 198 -6.18 21.51 20.56
N LYS A 199 -6.74 20.91 21.62
CA LYS A 199 -6.66 21.44 23.00
C LYS A 199 -5.40 20.98 23.73
N SER A 200 -4.51 20.18 23.10
CA SER A 200 -3.25 19.74 23.72
C SER A 200 -2.40 20.92 24.15
N PRO A 201 -1.98 20.99 25.43
CA PRO A 201 -1.12 22.07 25.92
C PRO A 201 0.31 22.02 25.35
N THR A 202 0.75 20.84 24.90
CA THR A 202 2.09 20.60 24.36
C THR A 202 2.20 20.82 22.85
N LYS A 203 1.07 21.06 22.15
CA LYS A 203 1.09 21.27 20.70
C LYS A 203 2.00 22.42 20.27
N THR A 204 2.64 22.27 19.13
CA THR A 204 3.41 23.35 18.50
C THR A 204 2.48 24.39 17.87
N THR A 205 1.72 24.01 16.84
CA THR A 205 0.73 24.87 16.14
C THR A 205 -0.59 24.16 15.96
N ASN A 206 -0.71 23.28 14.96
CA ASN A 206 -1.98 22.67 14.56
C ASN A 206 -2.30 21.35 15.28
N CYS A 207 -1.39 20.83 16.08
CA CYS A 207 -1.49 19.52 16.74
C CYS A 207 -1.74 18.40 15.71
N CYS A 208 -0.83 18.25 14.77
CA CYS A 208 -0.92 17.25 13.69
C CYS A 208 0.31 16.37 13.68
N SER A 209 0.09 15.05 13.67
CA SER A 209 1.12 14.07 13.34
C SER A 209 0.98 13.58 11.89
N THR A 210 1.90 12.74 11.43
CA THR A 210 1.88 12.23 10.05
C THR A 210 2.19 10.75 9.99
N ALA A 211 1.56 10.06 9.03
CA ALA A 211 1.89 8.69 8.67
C ALA A 211 2.33 8.63 7.21
N VAL A 212 3.39 7.88 6.94
CA VAL A 212 3.90 7.61 5.60
C VAL A 212 3.95 6.12 5.38
N SER A 213 3.34 5.64 4.30
CA SER A 213 3.34 4.22 3.94
C SER A 213 4.25 3.92 2.76
N PHE A 214 4.99 2.82 2.88
CA PHE A 214 5.85 2.29 1.82
C PHE A 214 5.53 0.82 1.55
N ALA A 215 5.68 0.39 0.30
CA ALA A 215 5.80 -1.01 -0.08
C ALA A 215 7.28 -1.33 -0.28
N VAL A 216 7.83 -2.27 0.50
CA VAL A 216 9.28 -2.47 0.65
C VAL A 216 9.63 -3.93 0.49
N ARG A 217 10.77 -4.25 -0.13
CA ARG A 217 11.37 -5.58 -0.05
C ARG A 217 11.83 -5.86 1.38
N VAL A 218 11.69 -7.09 1.83
CA VAL A 218 12.05 -7.46 3.22
C VAL A 218 13.50 -7.10 3.55
N GLU A 219 14.41 -7.33 2.61
CA GLU A 219 15.85 -7.03 2.74
C GLU A 219 16.18 -5.52 2.83
N ASP A 220 15.26 -4.64 2.45
CA ASP A 220 15.47 -3.19 2.46
C ASP A 220 14.77 -2.47 3.63
N ILE A 221 14.03 -3.19 4.48
CA ILE A 221 13.29 -2.59 5.61
C ILE A 221 14.24 -1.83 6.55
N SER A 222 15.36 -2.44 6.93
CA SER A 222 16.32 -1.79 7.84
C SER A 222 16.92 -0.52 7.22
N LYS A 223 17.22 -0.54 5.92
CA LYS A 223 17.73 0.61 5.18
C LYS A 223 16.69 1.73 5.09
N LEU A 224 15.42 1.37 4.89
CA LEU A 224 14.31 2.33 4.90
C LEU A 224 14.21 3.03 6.26
N ILE A 225 14.22 2.25 7.35
CA ILE A 225 14.10 2.79 8.71
C ILE A 225 15.28 3.71 9.03
N GLU A 226 16.50 3.29 8.73
CA GLU A 226 17.72 4.08 8.94
C GLU A 226 17.68 5.39 8.13
N TYR A 227 17.28 5.31 6.86
CA TYR A 227 17.14 6.51 6.02
C TYR A 227 16.11 7.49 6.60
N CYS A 228 14.93 6.99 7.01
CA CYS A 228 13.88 7.81 7.60
C CYS A 228 14.37 8.47 8.91
N PHE A 229 15.02 7.72 9.79
CA PHE A 229 15.59 8.22 11.03
C PHE A 229 16.59 9.33 10.76
N ASP A 230 17.57 9.10 9.89
CA ASP A 230 18.62 10.07 9.57
C ASP A 230 18.04 11.32 8.89
N TYR A 231 17.02 11.16 8.05
CA TYR A 231 16.36 12.28 7.40
C TYR A 231 15.64 13.16 8.42
N ILE A 232 14.83 12.55 9.31
CA ILE A 232 14.09 13.27 10.35
C ILE A 232 15.07 13.96 11.27
N LYS A 233 16.11 13.26 11.74
CA LYS A 233 17.12 13.81 12.66
C LYS A 233 17.82 15.04 12.09
N ARG A 234 18.14 15.04 10.80
CA ARG A 234 18.81 16.17 10.13
C ARG A 234 17.90 17.36 9.85
N ASN A 235 16.58 17.13 9.72
CA ASN A 235 15.62 18.14 9.29
C ASN A 235 14.60 18.51 10.39
N SER A 236 14.73 17.95 11.58
CA SER A 236 13.95 18.37 12.75
C SER A 236 14.48 19.68 13.33
N TYR A 237 13.56 20.53 13.76
CA TYR A 237 13.84 21.75 14.52
C TYR A 237 13.53 21.58 16.02
N SER A 238 12.86 20.48 16.38
CA SER A 238 12.44 20.16 17.74
C SER A 238 13.42 19.20 18.42
N GLU A 239 13.50 19.27 19.74
CA GLU A 239 14.20 18.31 20.58
C GLU A 239 13.30 17.13 21.00
N ASP A 240 12.06 17.05 20.50
CA ASP A 240 11.03 16.09 20.88
C ASP A 240 10.56 15.17 19.74
N ALA A 241 11.25 15.19 18.58
CA ALA A 241 10.88 14.41 17.43
C ALA A 241 10.92 12.89 17.68
N VAL A 242 9.84 12.22 17.30
CA VAL A 242 9.67 10.78 17.43
C VAL A 242 9.25 10.18 16.07
N MET A 243 9.78 9.00 15.80
CA MET A 243 9.41 8.15 14.69
C MET A 243 8.86 6.82 15.22
N THR A 244 7.80 6.31 14.64
CA THR A 244 7.28 4.96 14.91
C THR A 244 7.25 4.14 13.64
N VAL A 245 7.35 2.81 13.78
CA VAL A 245 7.38 1.87 12.66
C VAL A 245 6.38 0.75 12.90
N PHE A 246 5.51 0.51 11.93
CA PHE A 246 4.58 -0.61 11.92
C PHE A 246 4.70 -1.39 10.59
N GLN A 247 4.63 -2.71 10.66
CA GLN A 247 4.67 -3.60 9.51
C GLN A 247 3.39 -4.44 9.47
N GLY A 248 2.58 -4.28 8.43
CA GLY A 248 1.35 -5.04 8.23
C GLY A 248 0.41 -4.38 7.25
N LEU A 249 -0.45 -5.18 6.62
CA LEU A 249 -1.50 -4.68 5.73
C LEU A 249 -2.68 -4.09 6.48
N SER A 250 -2.99 -4.65 7.64
CA SER A 250 -4.12 -4.21 8.48
C SER A 250 -3.61 -3.63 9.79
N ILE A 251 -4.10 -2.47 10.13
CA ILE A 251 -3.84 -1.83 11.43
C ILE A 251 -4.72 -2.53 12.47
N PRO A 252 -4.17 -3.02 13.61
CA PRO A 252 -4.96 -3.61 14.69
C PRO A 252 -6.06 -2.66 15.19
N ASP A 253 -7.20 -3.22 15.58
CA ASP A 253 -8.36 -2.42 16.03
C ASP A 253 -8.01 -1.57 17.27
N GLU A 254 -7.28 -2.13 18.23
CA GLU A 254 -6.83 -1.40 19.42
C GLU A 254 -5.97 -0.18 19.07
N LEU A 255 -5.06 -0.32 18.09
CA LEU A 255 -4.23 0.78 17.64
C LEU A 255 -5.03 1.84 16.88
N ARG A 256 -6.04 1.41 16.10
CA ARG A 256 -6.98 2.29 15.41
C ARG A 256 -7.84 3.08 16.39
N ASP A 257 -8.37 2.41 17.43
CA ASP A 257 -9.18 3.03 18.47
C ASP A 257 -8.36 4.05 19.27
N PHE A 258 -7.10 3.73 19.58
CA PHE A 258 -6.18 4.68 20.20
C PHE A 258 -5.95 5.90 19.30
N GLY A 259 -5.63 5.69 18.03
CA GLY A 259 -5.39 6.78 17.07
C GLY A 259 -6.61 7.68 16.91
N TRP A 260 -7.81 7.08 16.82
CA TRP A 260 -9.06 7.82 16.71
C TRP A 260 -9.36 8.63 17.99
N SER A 261 -9.24 8.01 19.15
CA SER A 261 -9.54 8.67 20.42
C SER A 261 -8.52 9.75 20.80
N ALA A 262 -7.26 9.66 20.32
CA ALA A 262 -6.24 10.70 20.50
C ALA A 262 -6.61 12.04 19.82
N LYS A 263 -7.65 12.07 18.98
CA LYS A 263 -8.20 13.29 18.39
C LYS A 263 -9.02 14.14 19.40
N SER A 264 -9.48 13.54 20.50
CA SER A 264 -10.33 14.19 21.50
C SER A 264 -9.88 13.93 22.94
N ILE A 265 -9.22 12.80 23.20
CA ILE A 265 -8.76 12.40 24.54
C ILE A 265 -7.29 12.80 24.73
N MET A 266 -6.97 13.26 25.95
CA MET A 266 -5.58 13.49 26.37
C MET A 266 -5.02 12.21 26.98
N TYR A 267 -4.05 11.63 26.32
CA TYR A 267 -3.31 10.44 26.76
C TYR A 267 -2.01 10.81 27.47
N LYS A 268 -1.51 9.88 28.26
CA LYS A 268 -0.14 9.89 28.79
C LYS A 268 0.78 9.11 27.83
N VAL A 269 2.06 9.34 27.94
CA VAL A 269 3.07 8.62 27.13
C VAL A 269 3.00 7.13 27.39
N GLU A 270 2.81 6.71 28.63
CA GLU A 270 2.73 5.30 29.04
C GLU A 270 1.55 4.57 28.36
N ASP A 271 0.43 5.26 28.12
CA ASP A 271 -0.73 4.69 27.40
C ASP A 271 -0.36 4.38 25.95
N ALA A 272 0.33 5.30 25.29
CA ALA A 272 0.78 5.13 23.92
C ALA A 272 1.86 4.03 23.79
N GLU A 273 2.81 3.99 24.74
CA GLU A 273 3.85 2.96 24.78
C GLU A 273 3.25 1.55 24.96
N LYS A 274 2.23 1.43 25.80
CA LYS A 274 1.53 0.18 26.01
C LYS A 274 0.83 -0.30 24.73
N VAL A 275 0.02 0.57 24.11
CA VAL A 275 -0.67 0.22 22.85
C VAL A 275 0.34 -0.10 21.74
N ALA A 276 1.43 0.64 21.65
CA ALA A 276 2.49 0.37 20.69
C ALA A 276 3.10 -1.03 20.89
N ALA A 277 3.40 -1.41 22.14
CA ALA A 277 3.96 -2.72 22.46
C ALA A 277 2.96 -3.86 22.15
N ASP A 278 1.70 -3.70 22.55
CA ASP A 278 0.64 -4.71 22.35
C ASP A 278 0.34 -4.91 20.84
N CYS A 279 0.45 -3.85 20.04
CA CYS A 279 0.18 -3.86 18.59
C CYS A 279 1.43 -4.06 17.71
N GLY A 280 2.62 -4.24 18.30
CA GLY A 280 3.86 -4.46 17.54
C GLY A 280 4.37 -3.22 16.80
N VAL A 281 4.11 -2.03 17.32
CA VAL A 281 4.68 -0.77 16.83
C VAL A 281 6.02 -0.51 17.52
N GLN A 282 7.07 -0.32 16.73
CA GLN A 282 8.37 0.10 17.24
C GLN A 282 8.40 1.61 17.43
N ILE A 283 8.73 2.09 18.62
CA ILE A 283 8.96 3.51 18.92
C ILE A 283 10.45 3.80 18.83
N ILE A 284 10.82 4.86 18.13
CA ILE A 284 12.21 5.32 17.94
C ILE A 284 12.27 6.80 18.31
N SER A 285 12.92 7.11 19.41
CA SER A 285 13.28 8.48 19.78
C SER A 285 14.31 9.03 18.79
N VAL A 286 14.00 10.12 18.10
CA VAL A 286 14.92 10.76 17.15
C VAL A 286 15.71 11.87 17.80
N THR A 287 15.03 12.80 18.45
CA THR A 287 15.65 13.88 19.24
C THR A 287 15.15 13.91 20.69
N GLY A 288 13.96 13.36 20.94
CA GLY A 288 13.36 13.28 22.27
C GLY A 288 12.21 12.27 22.33
N THR A 289 11.25 12.51 23.21
CA THR A 289 10.12 11.60 23.50
C THR A 289 8.75 12.29 23.47
N GLY A 290 8.70 13.60 23.28
CA GLY A 290 7.44 14.37 23.32
C GLY A 290 6.43 13.94 22.26
N GLY A 291 6.89 13.55 21.07
CA GLY A 291 6.07 13.13 19.95
C GLY A 291 5.53 11.69 20.02
N ILE A 292 5.76 10.91 21.11
CA ILE A 292 5.37 9.48 21.16
C ILE A 292 3.87 9.29 20.91
N ILE A 293 3.00 10.04 21.60
CA ILE A 293 1.55 9.90 21.49
C ILE A 293 1.10 10.13 20.05
N GLY A 294 1.55 11.22 19.43
CA GLY A 294 1.15 11.58 18.08
C GLY A 294 1.72 10.64 17.02
N ALA A 295 2.97 10.19 17.16
CA ALA A 295 3.57 9.25 16.22
C ALA A 295 2.91 7.86 16.27
N VAL A 296 2.49 7.37 17.45
CA VAL A 296 1.70 6.13 17.58
C VAL A 296 0.29 6.30 17.03
N ALA A 297 -0.38 7.42 17.36
CA ALA A 297 -1.71 7.74 16.85
C ALA A 297 -1.71 7.87 15.31
N ALA A 298 -0.61 8.36 14.72
CA ALA A 298 -0.45 8.46 13.28
C ALA A 298 -0.56 7.10 12.60
N ILE A 299 0.08 6.05 13.16
CA ILE A 299 -0.08 4.69 12.64
C ILE A 299 -1.53 4.25 12.73
N GLY A 300 -2.20 4.45 13.88
CA GLY A 300 -3.60 4.05 14.10
C GLY A 300 -4.57 4.68 13.09
N CYS A 301 -4.30 5.91 12.69
CA CYS A 301 -5.13 6.67 11.75
C CYS A 301 -4.69 6.54 10.26
N ALA A 302 -3.63 5.77 9.95
CA ALA A 302 -3.06 5.76 8.60
C ALA A 302 -4.02 5.25 7.52
N ASP A 303 -4.98 4.39 7.86
CA ASP A 303 -5.98 3.85 6.92
C ASP A 303 -7.31 4.63 6.92
N LEU A 304 -7.44 5.69 7.72
CA LEU A 304 -8.61 6.55 7.69
C LEU A 304 -8.62 7.42 6.42
N GLY A 305 -9.81 7.67 5.89
CA GLY A 305 -10.04 8.59 4.77
C GLY A 305 -9.87 10.06 5.18
N LEU A 306 -10.85 10.88 4.83
CA LEU A 306 -10.88 12.30 5.19
C LEU A 306 -10.91 12.53 6.70
N GLU A 307 -11.44 11.57 7.46
CA GLU A 307 -11.52 11.60 8.92
C GLU A 307 -10.13 11.68 9.58
N ALA A 308 -9.07 11.23 8.90
CA ALA A 308 -7.71 11.41 9.40
C ALA A 308 -7.39 12.88 9.66
N ALA A 309 -7.74 13.77 8.72
CA ALA A 309 -7.47 15.20 8.78
C ALA A 309 -8.52 16.01 9.56
N GLY A 310 -9.67 15.42 9.86
CA GLY A 310 -10.76 16.06 10.62
C GLY A 310 -10.64 15.85 12.12
N VAL A 311 -11.46 16.56 12.89
CA VAL A 311 -11.80 16.26 14.30
C VAL A 311 -13.09 15.45 14.34
N PRO A 312 -13.37 14.66 15.39
CA PRO A 312 -14.66 14.01 15.59
C PRO A 312 -15.82 15.03 15.59
N GLU A 313 -17.00 14.63 15.08
CA GLU A 313 -18.17 15.55 14.97
C GLU A 313 -18.66 16.02 16.35
N ASP A 314 -18.44 15.23 17.40
CA ASP A 314 -18.79 15.53 18.79
C ASP A 314 -17.66 16.22 19.57
N PHE A 315 -16.66 16.74 18.87
CA PHE A 315 -15.56 17.46 19.49
C PHE A 315 -16.00 18.87 19.93
N GLU A 316 -16.11 19.08 21.25
CA GLU A 316 -16.45 20.36 21.91
C GLU A 316 -15.20 21.12 22.42
#